data_16ea1e4111749e68afed6999b5a0ebc0
#
_entry.id   16ea1e4111749e68afed6999b5a0ebc0
#
_cell.length_a   1.000
_cell.length_b   1.000
_cell.length_c   1.000
_cell.angle_alpha   90.00
_cell.angle_beta   90.00
_cell.angle_gamma   90.00
#
_symmetry.space_group_name_H-M   'P 1'
#
loop_
_entity.id
_entity.type
_entity.pdbx_description
1 polymer ?
#
loop_
_entity_poly.entity_id
_entity_poly.type
_entity_poly.pdbx_seq_one_letter_code
_entity_poly.pdbx_strand_id
1 'polypeptide(L)'
;IAKLVGQYCGREKRSVAVIQEAKSEIINFGRFADGFNVTEAKLGEAFAIWLDGEPVFTTQNKQWMIWDGSIWRPDASGLITKLAYQFISEAKAALFDAGHHGAIGNLSSFESLNRLENLCKLAATDRAVSLSDFDTDAMLLAAPNQWIDLKSGAAYDTDPSILVSKTIATDYCSRSTCPNFEAFVYDIFEGDQDLVSYVQRAIGYSLTGSTSKQCLFILIGDGANGKSTFVNVINKLLGDYS
;
A
#
# COMPACT_ATOMS: atom_id res chain seq x y z
N ILE A 1 -1.81 -12.45 9.52
CA ILE A 1 -0.56 -12.85 8.83
C ILE A 1 -0.88 -13.92 7.79
N ALA A 2 -1.54 -15.03 8.13
CA ALA A 2 -1.91 -16.08 7.15
C ALA A 2 -2.82 -15.57 6.02
N LYS A 3 -3.68 -14.58 6.29
CA LYS A 3 -4.56 -13.95 5.30
C LYS A 3 -3.80 -13.02 4.34
N LEU A 4 -2.79 -12.29 4.83
CA LEU A 4 -1.90 -11.44 4.02
C LEU A 4 -0.97 -12.30 3.15
N VAL A 5 -0.35 -13.33 3.71
CA VAL A 5 0.48 -14.28 2.94
C VAL A 5 -0.38 -15.04 1.92
N GLY A 6 -1.63 -15.42 2.28
CA GLY A 6 -2.59 -16.06 1.38
C GLY A 6 -3.06 -15.13 0.25
N GLN A 7 -3.21 -13.83 0.48
CA GLN A 7 -3.52 -12.85 -0.56
C GLN A 7 -2.34 -12.63 -1.53
N TYR A 8 -1.10 -12.65 -1.03
CA TYR A 8 0.09 -12.58 -1.87
C TYR A 8 0.37 -13.89 -2.63
N CYS A 9 0.15 -15.05 -2.01
CA CYS A 9 0.24 -16.35 -2.68
C CYS A 9 -0.96 -16.65 -3.59
N GLY A 10 -2.11 -16.02 -3.36
CA GLY A 10 -3.36 -16.24 -4.12
C GLY A 10 -3.59 -15.28 -5.28
N ARG A 11 -2.69 -14.34 -5.58
CA ARG A 11 -2.74 -13.57 -6.82
C ARG A 11 -2.36 -14.49 -7.99
N GLU A 12 -3.33 -15.20 -8.49
CA GLU A 12 -3.35 -15.70 -9.85
C GLU A 12 -3.17 -14.51 -10.79
N LYS A 13 -1.99 -14.41 -11.38
CA LYS A 13 -1.56 -13.49 -12.43
C LYS A 13 -0.56 -12.41 -11.99
N ARG A 14 0.54 -12.80 -11.39
CA ARG A 14 1.80 -12.21 -11.91
C ARG A 14 1.81 -12.54 -13.39
N SER A 15 1.93 -11.55 -14.26
CA SER A 15 1.84 -11.86 -15.68
C SER A 15 2.84 -12.99 -15.97
N VAL A 16 2.40 -14.07 -16.62
CA VAL A 16 3.23 -15.22 -16.96
C VAL A 16 4.52 -14.76 -17.65
N ALA A 17 4.47 -13.61 -18.32
CA ALA A 17 5.60 -12.97 -18.97
C ALA A 17 6.70 -12.50 -17.99
N VAL A 18 6.35 -11.85 -16.87
CA VAL A 18 7.35 -11.33 -15.90
C VAL A 18 8.01 -12.48 -15.11
N ILE A 19 7.20 -13.47 -14.70
CA ILE A 19 7.76 -14.70 -14.10
C ILE A 19 8.67 -15.43 -15.09
N GLN A 20 8.29 -15.45 -16.36
CA GLN A 20 9.09 -16.05 -17.43
C GLN A 20 10.38 -15.27 -17.67
N GLU A 21 10.34 -13.93 -17.61
CA GLU A 21 11.50 -13.05 -17.75
C GLU A 21 12.47 -13.21 -16.58
N ALA A 22 11.98 -13.14 -15.32
CA ALA A 22 12.80 -13.38 -14.13
C ALA A 22 13.38 -14.82 -14.11
N LYS A 23 12.59 -15.83 -14.49
CA LYS A 23 13.08 -17.21 -14.65
C LYS A 23 14.10 -17.32 -15.77
N SER A 24 13.89 -16.62 -16.89
CA SER A 24 14.83 -16.58 -18.03
C SER A 24 16.15 -15.93 -17.65
N GLU A 25 16.13 -14.83 -16.90
CA GLU A 25 17.31 -14.18 -16.33
C GLU A 25 18.08 -15.14 -15.40
N ILE A 26 17.40 -15.80 -14.47
CA ILE A 26 18.00 -16.78 -13.56
C ILE A 26 18.59 -17.98 -14.34
N ILE A 27 17.89 -18.47 -15.37
CA ILE A 27 18.37 -19.55 -16.24
C ILE A 27 19.56 -19.08 -17.10
N ASN A 28 19.55 -17.82 -17.56
CA ASN A 28 20.69 -17.24 -18.29
C ASN A 28 21.92 -17.13 -17.39
N PHE A 29 21.75 -16.81 -16.10
CA PHE A 29 22.83 -16.91 -15.11
C PHE A 29 23.37 -18.34 -15.00
N GLY A 30 22.52 -19.37 -15.15
CA GLY A 30 22.93 -20.77 -15.16
C GLY A 30 23.73 -21.21 -16.39
N ARG A 31 23.53 -20.57 -17.56
CA ARG A 31 24.25 -20.87 -18.80
C ARG A 31 25.72 -20.45 -18.79
N PHE A 32 26.13 -19.57 -17.91
CA PHE A 32 27.53 -19.22 -17.66
C PHE A 32 28.22 -20.17 -16.67
N ALA A 33 27.68 -21.38 -16.48
CA ALA A 33 27.84 -22.25 -15.33
C ALA A 33 29.16 -23.00 -15.19
N ASP A 34 30.09 -22.95 -16.13
CA ASP A 34 31.43 -23.51 -15.91
C ASP A 34 32.32 -22.62 -15.02
N GLY A 35 31.78 -21.54 -14.47
CA GLY A 35 32.42 -20.58 -13.57
C GLY A 35 31.43 -19.65 -12.83
N PHE A 36 30.23 -20.14 -12.55
CA PHE A 36 29.08 -19.33 -12.10
C PHE A 36 29.30 -18.69 -10.74
N ASN A 37 29.75 -17.45 -10.74
CA ASN A 37 29.70 -16.57 -9.58
C ASN A 37 28.48 -15.64 -9.71
N VAL A 38 27.31 -16.05 -9.17
CA VAL A 38 26.18 -15.15 -9.01
C VAL A 38 26.60 -14.09 -8.00
N THR A 39 26.69 -12.85 -8.45
CA THR A 39 26.95 -11.72 -7.55
C THR A 39 25.66 -11.30 -6.85
N GLU A 40 25.78 -10.79 -5.62
CA GLU A 40 24.63 -10.24 -4.89
C GLU A 40 23.90 -9.16 -5.71
N ALA A 41 24.64 -8.32 -6.45
CA ALA A 41 24.06 -7.26 -7.30
C ALA A 41 23.12 -7.83 -8.35
N LYS A 42 23.54 -8.82 -9.12
CA LYS A 42 22.72 -9.46 -10.16
C LYS A 42 21.48 -10.18 -9.58
N LEU A 43 21.62 -10.78 -8.39
CA LEU A 43 20.47 -11.36 -7.70
C LEU A 43 19.51 -10.27 -7.21
N GLY A 44 20.02 -9.09 -6.79
CA GLY A 44 19.21 -7.95 -6.41
C GLY A 44 18.37 -7.43 -7.57
N GLU A 45 18.97 -7.25 -8.75
CA GLU A 45 18.26 -6.87 -9.98
C GLU A 45 17.20 -7.91 -10.36
N ALA A 46 17.54 -9.20 -10.36
CA ALA A 46 16.59 -10.26 -10.67
C ALA A 46 15.44 -10.35 -9.64
N PHE A 47 15.73 -10.09 -8.37
CA PHE A 47 14.70 -10.03 -7.33
C PHE A 47 13.78 -8.82 -7.51
N ALA A 48 14.33 -7.65 -7.89
CA ALA A 48 13.52 -6.46 -8.18
C ALA A 48 12.56 -6.70 -9.35
N ILE A 49 13.02 -7.39 -10.42
CA ILE A 49 12.16 -7.81 -11.54
C ILE A 49 11.11 -8.82 -11.08
N TRP A 50 11.50 -9.80 -10.26
CA TRP A 50 10.60 -10.83 -9.75
C TRP A 50 9.46 -10.26 -8.86
N LEU A 51 9.71 -9.13 -8.18
CA LEU A 51 8.70 -8.42 -7.39
C LEU A 51 7.58 -7.80 -8.23
N ASP A 52 7.74 -7.65 -9.54
CA ASP A 52 6.71 -7.27 -10.53
C ASP A 52 5.86 -6.05 -10.15
N GLY A 53 6.51 -4.92 -9.89
CA GLY A 53 5.78 -3.69 -9.54
C GLY A 53 5.49 -3.53 -8.04
N GLU A 54 5.37 -4.60 -7.29
CA GLU A 54 5.09 -4.62 -5.85
C GLU A 54 6.08 -5.55 -5.12
N PRO A 55 6.58 -5.18 -3.97
CA PRO A 55 6.48 -3.92 -3.20
C PRO A 55 7.37 -2.78 -3.75
N VAL A 56 7.19 -1.56 -3.20
CA VAL A 56 8.04 -0.40 -3.52
C VAL A 56 8.83 0.04 -2.29
N PHE A 57 9.93 0.75 -2.50
CA PHE A 57 10.79 1.22 -1.42
C PHE A 57 10.82 2.75 -1.34
N THR A 58 10.48 3.31 -0.19
CA THR A 58 10.52 4.75 0.05
C THR A 58 11.91 5.17 0.54
N THR A 59 12.55 6.08 -0.20
CA THR A 59 13.95 6.47 0.05
C THR A 59 14.13 7.35 1.28
N GLN A 60 13.15 8.19 1.62
CA GLN A 60 13.23 9.15 2.71
C GLN A 60 13.21 8.48 4.09
N ASN A 61 12.30 7.53 4.31
CA ASN A 61 12.18 6.80 5.56
C ASN A 61 12.80 5.40 5.52
N LYS A 62 13.39 5.02 4.37
CA LYS A 62 14.07 3.73 4.14
C LYS A 62 13.19 2.52 4.48
N GLN A 63 11.93 2.55 4.05
CA GLN A 63 10.94 1.52 4.33
C GLN A 63 10.40 0.89 3.05
N TRP A 64 10.19 -0.41 3.09
CA TRP A 64 9.40 -1.11 2.11
C TRP A 64 7.92 -0.83 2.35
N MET A 65 7.20 -0.55 1.28
CA MET A 65 5.76 -0.39 1.27
C MET A 65 5.14 -1.58 0.56
N ILE A 66 4.16 -2.17 1.17
CA ILE A 66 3.46 -3.36 0.70
C ILE A 66 2.01 -2.99 0.41
N TRP A 67 1.51 -3.41 -0.73
CA TRP A 67 0.10 -3.29 -1.06
C TRP A 67 -0.75 -4.26 -0.23
N ASP A 68 -1.74 -3.76 0.53
CA ASP A 68 -2.61 -4.59 1.38
C ASP A 68 -3.90 -5.06 0.69
N GLY A 69 -4.10 -4.66 -0.56
CA GLY A 69 -5.31 -4.88 -1.35
C GLY A 69 -6.17 -3.62 -1.49
N SER A 70 -5.86 -2.57 -0.73
CA SER A 70 -6.57 -1.29 -0.72
C SER A 70 -5.62 -0.09 -0.81
N ILE A 71 -4.54 -0.11 -0.03
CA ILE A 71 -3.54 0.95 0.02
C ILE A 71 -2.14 0.38 0.26
N TRP A 72 -1.14 1.22 0.12
CA TRP A 72 0.25 0.91 0.43
C TRP A 72 0.53 1.13 1.91
N ARG A 73 1.08 0.11 2.59
CA ARG A 73 1.44 0.19 4.02
C ARG A 73 2.90 -0.16 4.23
N PRO A 74 3.56 0.41 5.28
CA PRO A 74 4.88 -0.01 5.68
C PRO A 74 4.94 -1.52 5.98
N ASP A 75 6.01 -2.19 5.54
CA ASP A 75 6.25 -3.60 5.88
C ASP A 75 6.68 -3.75 7.35
N ALA A 76 5.72 -3.79 8.25
CA ALA A 76 5.94 -4.05 9.67
C ALA A 76 6.17 -5.55 9.97
N SER A 77 5.93 -6.43 9.00
CA SER A 77 5.96 -7.89 9.20
C SER A 77 7.24 -8.56 8.71
N GLY A 78 8.11 -7.83 8.00
CA GLY A 78 9.27 -8.36 7.31
C GLY A 78 8.89 -9.25 6.12
N LEU A 79 7.76 -8.94 5.47
CA LEU A 79 7.29 -9.68 4.30
C LEU A 79 8.29 -9.65 3.17
N ILE A 80 8.99 -8.54 2.95
CA ILE A 80 10.02 -8.44 1.90
C ILE A 80 11.12 -9.50 2.06
N THR A 81 11.57 -9.76 3.29
CA THR A 81 12.58 -10.79 3.56
C THR A 81 12.06 -12.20 3.26
N LYS A 82 10.77 -12.45 3.53
CA LYS A 82 10.12 -13.72 3.18
C LYS A 82 9.98 -13.89 1.67
N LEU A 83 9.67 -12.80 0.96
CA LEU A 83 9.63 -12.78 -0.51
C LEU A 83 11.02 -13.04 -1.10
N ALA A 84 12.08 -12.49 -0.52
CA ALA A 84 13.45 -12.77 -0.93
C ALA A 84 13.82 -14.25 -0.74
N TYR A 85 13.43 -14.86 0.38
CA TYR A 85 13.61 -16.31 0.58
C TYR A 85 12.81 -17.13 -0.43
N GLN A 86 11.56 -16.77 -0.71
CA GLN A 86 10.74 -17.43 -1.73
C GLN A 86 11.37 -17.31 -3.11
N PHE A 87 11.86 -16.13 -3.49
CA PHE A 87 12.59 -15.91 -4.75
C PHE A 87 13.78 -16.84 -4.88
N ILE A 88 14.64 -16.97 -3.86
CA ILE A 88 15.79 -17.90 -3.89
C ILE A 88 15.32 -19.36 -4.04
N SER A 89 14.24 -19.75 -3.38
CA SER A 89 13.67 -21.10 -3.48
C SER A 89 13.16 -21.40 -4.89
N GLU A 90 12.44 -20.46 -5.50
CA GLU A 90 11.96 -20.58 -6.89
C GLU A 90 13.12 -20.58 -7.90
N ALA A 91 14.15 -19.77 -7.68
CA ALA A 91 15.35 -19.75 -8.48
C ALA A 91 16.08 -21.10 -8.45
N LYS A 92 16.21 -21.72 -7.27
CA LYS A 92 16.80 -23.05 -7.13
C LYS A 92 16.00 -24.11 -7.89
N ALA A 93 14.67 -24.07 -7.80
CA ALA A 93 13.80 -24.98 -8.54
C ALA A 93 13.98 -24.82 -10.06
N ALA A 94 14.01 -23.58 -10.55
CA ALA A 94 14.22 -23.30 -11.98
C ALA A 94 15.57 -23.79 -12.48
N LEU A 95 16.65 -23.65 -11.69
CA LEU A 95 17.98 -24.18 -12.04
C LEU A 95 18.01 -25.71 -12.02
N PHE A 96 17.30 -26.33 -11.09
CA PHE A 96 17.17 -27.80 -11.05
C PHE A 96 16.50 -28.33 -12.32
N ASP A 97 15.35 -27.73 -12.69
CA ASP A 97 14.58 -28.11 -13.88
C ASP A 97 15.38 -27.89 -15.19
N ALA A 98 16.28 -26.88 -15.20
CA ALA A 98 17.17 -26.59 -16.31
C ALA A 98 18.46 -27.47 -16.35
N GLY A 99 18.65 -28.35 -15.35
CA GLY A 99 19.81 -29.24 -15.27
C GLY A 99 21.09 -28.60 -14.73
N HIS A 100 21.01 -27.37 -14.17
CA HIS A 100 22.18 -26.63 -13.64
C HIS A 100 22.45 -26.93 -12.16
N HIS A 101 22.58 -28.20 -11.80
CA HIS A 101 22.70 -28.66 -10.41
C HIS A 101 23.86 -28.04 -9.63
N GLY A 102 24.99 -27.74 -10.32
CA GLY A 102 26.17 -27.14 -9.70
C GLY A 102 25.93 -25.72 -9.17
N ALA A 103 25.00 -24.95 -9.78
CA ALA A 103 24.66 -23.59 -9.36
C ALA A 103 23.77 -23.54 -8.12
N ILE A 104 23.05 -24.61 -7.81
CA ILE A 104 22.11 -24.67 -6.67
C ILE A 104 22.84 -24.49 -5.34
N GLY A 105 24.02 -25.10 -5.18
CA GLY A 105 24.85 -24.97 -3.98
C GLY A 105 25.23 -23.51 -3.69
N ASN A 106 25.54 -22.74 -4.74
CA ASN A 106 25.87 -21.32 -4.61
C ASN A 106 24.66 -20.51 -4.13
N LEU A 107 23.46 -20.75 -4.69
CA LEU A 107 22.22 -20.08 -4.26
C LEU A 107 21.82 -20.44 -2.83
N SER A 108 22.07 -21.64 -2.36
CA SER A 108 21.80 -22.05 -0.98
C SER A 108 22.54 -21.19 0.04
N SER A 109 23.70 -20.64 -0.30
CA SER A 109 24.44 -19.72 0.56
C SER A 109 23.68 -18.40 0.80
N PHE A 110 22.73 -18.03 -0.08
CA PHE A 110 21.91 -16.80 0.02
C PHE A 110 20.68 -16.94 0.90
N GLU A 111 20.43 -18.12 1.47
CA GLU A 111 19.31 -18.34 2.40
C GLU A 111 19.60 -17.82 3.82
N SER A 112 20.84 -17.37 4.10
CA SER A 112 21.13 -16.72 5.39
C SER A 112 20.46 -15.36 5.51
N LEU A 113 19.98 -15.01 6.71
CA LEU A 113 19.25 -13.75 6.97
C LEU A 113 20.00 -12.52 6.45
N ASN A 114 21.30 -12.42 6.76
CA ASN A 114 22.12 -11.28 6.32
C ASN A 114 22.16 -11.12 4.80
N ARG A 115 22.25 -12.23 4.04
CA ARG A 115 22.26 -12.19 2.58
C ARG A 115 20.88 -11.88 2.00
N LEU A 116 19.80 -12.37 2.61
CA LEU A 116 18.45 -12.01 2.23
C LEU A 116 18.18 -10.51 2.47
N GLU A 117 18.65 -9.96 3.57
CA GLU A 117 18.56 -8.52 3.85
C GLU A 117 19.38 -7.70 2.84
N ASN A 118 20.58 -8.15 2.47
CA ASN A 118 21.38 -7.50 1.43
C ASN A 118 20.68 -7.56 0.08
N LEU A 119 20.06 -8.67 -0.27
CA LEU A 119 19.26 -8.81 -1.48
C LEU A 119 18.11 -7.79 -1.51
N CYS A 120 17.38 -7.64 -0.39
CA CYS A 120 16.34 -6.63 -0.25
C CYS A 120 16.89 -5.20 -0.40
N LYS A 121 18.08 -4.89 0.16
CA LYS A 121 18.71 -3.56 0.02
C LYS A 121 19.11 -3.25 -1.42
N LEU A 122 19.60 -4.25 -2.16
CA LEU A 122 19.96 -4.10 -3.55
C LEU A 122 18.71 -3.88 -4.41
N ALA A 123 17.67 -4.70 -4.24
CA ALA A 123 16.42 -4.55 -4.95
C ALA A 123 15.71 -3.21 -4.65
N ALA A 124 15.95 -2.63 -3.45
CA ALA A 124 15.39 -1.33 -3.07
C ALA A 124 15.84 -0.19 -4.00
N THR A 125 17.00 -0.29 -4.66
CA THR A 125 17.47 0.73 -5.60
C THR A 125 16.62 0.80 -6.86
N ASP A 126 16.16 -0.34 -7.34
CA ASP A 126 15.34 -0.46 -8.56
C ASP A 126 13.84 -0.29 -8.28
N ARG A 127 13.47 -0.36 -7.00
CA ARG A 127 12.08 -0.23 -6.52
C ARG A 127 11.84 1.09 -5.77
N ALA A 128 12.76 2.05 -5.91
CA ALA A 128 12.75 3.31 -5.19
C ALA A 128 11.65 4.25 -5.70
N VAL A 129 10.85 4.78 -4.76
CA VAL A 129 9.86 5.84 -4.98
C VAL A 129 10.04 6.93 -3.93
N SER A 130 9.56 8.14 -4.22
CA SER A 130 9.53 9.23 -3.25
C SER A 130 8.28 9.14 -2.38
N LEU A 131 8.36 9.58 -1.12
CA LEU A 131 7.17 9.79 -0.30
C LEU A 131 6.23 10.84 -0.90
N SER A 132 6.76 11.80 -1.66
CA SER A 132 5.97 12.82 -2.37
C SER A 132 5.13 12.26 -3.52
N ASP A 133 5.41 11.03 -3.96
CA ASP A 133 4.65 10.37 -5.02
C ASP A 133 3.37 9.72 -4.48
N PHE A 134 3.27 9.59 -3.14
CA PHE A 134 2.08 9.08 -2.47
C PHE A 134 1.04 10.18 -2.26
N ASP A 135 -0.23 9.76 -2.28
CA ASP A 135 -1.39 10.61 -1.93
C ASP A 135 -1.43 11.94 -2.70
N THR A 136 -1.03 11.93 -3.98
CA THR A 136 -0.88 13.14 -4.80
C THR A 136 -2.21 13.72 -5.29
N ASP A 137 -3.27 12.91 -5.40
CA ASP A 137 -4.59 13.39 -5.79
C ASP A 137 -5.38 13.88 -4.58
N ALA A 138 -5.46 15.20 -4.41
CA ALA A 138 -6.19 15.85 -3.34
C ALA A 138 -7.72 15.58 -3.36
N MET A 139 -8.26 15.03 -4.44
CA MET A 139 -9.69 14.72 -4.59
C MET A 139 -9.98 13.23 -4.53
N LEU A 140 -8.98 12.40 -4.29
CA LEU A 140 -9.13 10.98 -4.06
C LEU A 140 -9.31 10.69 -2.57
N LEU A 141 -10.42 10.07 -2.19
CA LEU A 141 -10.64 9.55 -0.85
C LEU A 141 -10.62 8.02 -0.89
N ALA A 142 -9.66 7.41 -0.22
CA ALA A 142 -9.58 5.97 -0.16
C ALA A 142 -10.42 5.42 1.00
N ALA A 143 -11.26 4.42 0.71
CA ALA A 143 -11.89 3.54 1.67
C ALA A 143 -11.33 2.11 1.52
N PRO A 144 -11.44 1.24 2.54
CA PRO A 144 -10.86 -0.10 2.49
C PRO A 144 -11.34 -0.96 1.32
N ASN A 145 -12.56 -0.77 0.85
CA ASN A 145 -13.18 -1.56 -0.20
C ASN A 145 -13.20 -0.88 -1.58
N GLN A 146 -13.19 0.45 -1.65
CA GLN A 146 -13.25 1.23 -2.90
C GLN A 146 -12.63 2.60 -2.70
N TRP A 147 -12.23 3.25 -3.79
CA TRP A 147 -11.79 4.65 -3.77
C TRP A 147 -12.88 5.56 -4.35
N ILE A 148 -12.96 6.76 -3.85
CA ILE A 148 -14.00 7.73 -4.19
C ILE A 148 -13.35 8.96 -4.82
N ASP A 149 -13.78 9.31 -6.03
CA ASP A 149 -13.49 10.63 -6.61
C ASP A 149 -14.44 11.66 -6.00
N LEU A 150 -13.91 12.55 -5.17
CA LEU A 150 -14.67 13.57 -4.47
C LEU A 150 -15.23 14.66 -5.40
N LYS A 151 -14.78 14.76 -6.65
CA LYS A 151 -15.35 15.70 -7.64
C LYS A 151 -16.66 15.19 -8.22
N SER A 152 -16.70 13.92 -8.59
CA SER A 152 -17.85 13.29 -9.22
C SER A 152 -18.74 12.52 -8.25
N GLY A 153 -18.21 12.14 -7.09
CA GLY A 153 -18.86 11.20 -6.15
C GLY A 153 -18.85 9.74 -6.64
N ALA A 154 -18.13 9.44 -7.72
CA ALA A 154 -18.02 8.09 -8.24
C ALA A 154 -17.05 7.26 -7.38
N ALA A 155 -17.43 6.00 -7.13
CA ALA A 155 -16.55 5.03 -6.51
C ALA A 155 -16.00 4.05 -7.57
N TYR A 156 -14.76 3.61 -7.39
CA TYR A 156 -14.06 2.69 -8.28
C TYR A 156 -13.16 1.74 -7.50
N ASP A 157 -12.73 0.68 -8.15
CA ASP A 157 -11.88 -0.33 -7.54
C ASP A 157 -10.48 0.23 -7.22
N THR A 158 -9.85 -0.35 -6.21
CA THR A 158 -8.50 0.00 -5.80
C THR A 158 -7.46 -0.42 -6.85
N ASP A 159 -6.46 0.42 -7.09
CA ASP A 159 -5.41 0.19 -8.10
C ASP A 159 -4.01 0.36 -7.49
N PRO A 160 -3.19 -0.70 -7.42
CA PRO A 160 -1.84 -0.62 -6.88
C PRO A 160 -0.89 0.25 -7.71
N SER A 161 -1.22 0.58 -8.96
CA SER A 161 -0.40 1.49 -9.77
C SER A 161 -0.45 2.94 -9.27
N ILE A 162 -1.45 3.29 -8.46
CA ILE A 162 -1.61 4.59 -7.83
C ILE A 162 -1.11 4.49 -6.39
N LEU A 163 -0.16 5.33 -6.02
CA LEU A 163 0.48 5.29 -4.71
C LEU A 163 -0.40 6.00 -3.67
N VAL A 164 -1.32 5.26 -3.06
CA VAL A 164 -2.19 5.73 -1.96
C VAL A 164 -1.77 5.04 -0.67
N SER A 165 -1.48 5.80 0.38
CA SER A 165 -1.00 5.30 1.67
C SER A 165 -1.95 5.52 2.84
N LYS A 166 -3.05 6.26 2.64
CA LYS A 166 -4.04 6.61 3.67
C LYS A 166 -5.41 6.10 3.29
N THR A 167 -6.20 5.72 4.28
CA THR A 167 -7.59 5.31 4.09
C THR A 167 -8.48 5.80 5.22
N ILE A 168 -9.75 6.02 4.94
CA ILE A 168 -10.76 6.18 6.00
C ILE A 168 -10.95 4.87 6.76
N ALA A 169 -11.53 4.93 7.96
CA ALA A 169 -11.63 3.77 8.84
C ALA A 169 -12.79 2.80 8.51
N THR A 170 -13.61 3.09 7.50
CA THR A 170 -14.82 2.32 7.17
C THR A 170 -14.97 2.07 5.69
N ASP A 171 -15.67 1.00 5.33
CA ASP A 171 -16.04 0.70 3.95
C ASP A 171 -17.01 1.76 3.41
N TYR A 172 -16.83 2.09 2.14
CA TYR A 172 -17.78 2.94 1.43
C TYR A 172 -19.02 2.13 0.98
N CYS A 173 -20.19 2.70 1.21
CA CYS A 173 -21.44 2.16 0.70
C CYS A 173 -22.36 3.33 0.31
N SER A 174 -22.64 3.46 -0.97
CA SER A 174 -23.46 4.56 -1.53
C SER A 174 -24.91 4.60 -1.02
N ARG A 175 -25.39 3.50 -0.42
CA ARG A 175 -26.75 3.38 0.13
C ARG A 175 -26.81 3.51 1.65
N SER A 176 -25.67 3.73 2.30
CA SER A 176 -25.64 3.90 3.75
C SER A 176 -26.35 5.20 4.17
N THR A 177 -27.09 5.12 5.26
CA THR A 177 -27.73 6.26 5.92
C THR A 177 -27.22 6.37 7.34
N CYS A 178 -27.28 7.57 7.93
CA CYS A 178 -26.81 7.82 9.28
C CYS A 178 -27.82 8.62 10.11
N PRO A 179 -29.09 8.14 10.24
CA PRO A 179 -30.18 8.92 10.85
C PRO A 179 -29.87 9.35 12.27
N ASN A 180 -29.18 8.54 13.06
CA ASN A 180 -28.80 8.91 14.42
C ASN A 180 -27.76 10.06 14.46
N PHE A 181 -26.81 10.05 13.53
CA PHE A 181 -25.83 11.13 13.42
C PHE A 181 -26.46 12.41 12.88
N GLU A 182 -27.37 12.29 11.91
CA GLU A 182 -28.12 13.41 11.35
C GLU A 182 -28.99 14.07 12.43
N ALA A 183 -29.73 13.29 13.22
CA ALA A 183 -30.51 13.79 14.35
C ALA A 183 -29.62 14.46 15.41
N PHE A 184 -28.49 13.83 15.76
CA PHE A 184 -27.53 14.40 16.71
C PHE A 184 -26.98 15.75 16.21
N VAL A 185 -26.61 15.86 14.93
CA VAL A 185 -26.12 17.12 14.34
C VAL A 185 -27.22 18.18 14.37
N TYR A 186 -28.46 17.82 14.03
CA TYR A 186 -29.59 18.72 14.07
C TYR A 186 -29.81 19.26 15.48
N ASP A 187 -29.75 18.40 16.50
CA ASP A 187 -29.96 18.77 17.91
C ASP A 187 -28.87 19.69 18.45
N ILE A 188 -27.58 19.42 18.18
CA ILE A 188 -26.46 20.26 18.69
C ILE A 188 -26.39 21.63 18.04
N PHE A 189 -27.00 21.80 16.87
CA PHE A 189 -27.14 23.08 16.17
C PHE A 189 -28.55 23.69 16.31
N GLU A 190 -29.31 23.24 17.31
CA GLU A 190 -30.65 23.80 17.73
C GLU A 190 -31.66 23.88 16.57
N GLY A 191 -31.56 22.94 15.61
CA GLY A 191 -32.46 22.90 14.45
C GLY A 191 -32.14 23.92 13.33
N ASP A 192 -31.05 24.67 13.43
CA ASP A 192 -30.62 25.62 12.41
C ASP A 192 -30.14 24.91 11.16
N GLN A 193 -31.00 24.82 10.14
CA GLN A 193 -30.73 24.12 8.87
C GLN A 193 -29.60 24.77 8.07
N ASP A 194 -29.43 26.09 8.14
CA ASP A 194 -28.38 26.79 7.42
C ASP A 194 -27.01 26.46 8.03
N LEU A 195 -26.94 26.39 9.37
CA LEU A 195 -25.75 26.01 10.09
C LEU A 195 -25.42 24.52 9.87
N VAL A 196 -26.41 23.62 9.92
CA VAL A 196 -26.23 22.19 9.59
C VAL A 196 -25.67 22.03 8.17
N SER A 197 -26.23 22.73 7.18
CA SER A 197 -25.75 22.70 5.79
C SER A 197 -24.34 23.27 5.64
N TYR A 198 -24.02 24.32 6.39
CA TYR A 198 -22.67 24.88 6.43
C TYR A 198 -21.66 23.86 6.98
N VAL A 199 -21.97 23.21 8.10
CA VAL A 199 -21.13 22.20 8.75
C VAL A 199 -20.93 20.98 7.83
N GLN A 200 -21.97 20.55 7.11
CA GLN A 200 -21.86 19.48 6.13
C GLN A 200 -20.85 19.83 5.02
N ARG A 201 -20.90 21.06 4.50
CA ARG A 201 -19.90 21.53 3.51
C ARG A 201 -18.50 21.63 4.11
N ALA A 202 -18.35 22.07 5.37
CA ALA A 202 -17.08 22.15 6.07
C ALA A 202 -16.43 20.77 6.24
N ILE A 203 -17.22 19.76 6.64
CA ILE A 203 -16.78 18.36 6.72
C ILE A 203 -16.41 17.87 5.32
N GLY A 204 -17.25 18.10 4.31
CA GLY A 204 -16.98 17.72 2.92
C GLY A 204 -15.66 18.32 2.40
N TYR A 205 -15.36 19.58 2.72
CA TYR A 205 -14.09 20.20 2.40
C TYR A 205 -12.92 19.52 3.16
N SER A 206 -13.12 19.16 4.43
CA SER A 206 -12.10 18.48 5.25
C SER A 206 -11.80 17.04 4.79
N LEU A 207 -12.64 16.42 3.97
CA LEU A 207 -12.36 15.14 3.32
C LEU A 207 -11.38 15.28 2.14
N THR A 208 -11.19 16.48 1.61
CA THR A 208 -10.28 16.74 0.50
C THR A 208 -8.86 17.01 1.00
N GLY A 209 -7.85 16.70 0.18
CA GLY A 209 -6.47 17.15 0.40
C GLY A 209 -6.23 18.62 0.01
N SER A 210 -7.28 19.37 -0.36
CA SER A 210 -7.15 20.75 -0.82
C SER A 210 -6.97 21.74 0.33
N THR A 211 -5.92 22.53 0.28
CA THR A 211 -5.66 23.64 1.22
C THR A 211 -6.02 25.02 0.63
N SER A 212 -6.72 25.05 -0.51
CA SER A 212 -6.96 26.28 -1.29
C SER A 212 -7.73 27.38 -0.51
N LYS A 213 -8.54 26.98 0.47
CA LYS A 213 -9.32 27.94 1.28
C LYS A 213 -8.55 28.52 2.46
N GLN A 214 -7.43 27.93 2.86
CA GLN A 214 -6.60 28.35 3.99
C GLN A 214 -7.43 28.75 5.22
N CYS A 215 -8.42 27.94 5.60
CA CYS A 215 -9.36 28.21 6.68
C CYS A 215 -9.14 27.28 7.87
N LEU A 216 -9.54 27.75 9.04
CA LEU A 216 -9.60 27.00 10.31
C LEU A 216 -11.04 27.01 10.80
N PHE A 217 -11.58 25.83 11.13
CA PHE A 217 -12.91 25.72 11.75
C PHE A 217 -12.78 25.70 13.27
N ILE A 218 -13.46 26.62 13.95
CA ILE A 218 -13.46 26.72 15.41
C ILE A 218 -14.87 26.40 15.91
N LEU A 219 -15.00 25.37 16.75
CA LEU A 219 -16.25 25.02 17.42
C LEU A 219 -16.34 25.75 18.75
N ILE A 220 -17.26 26.71 18.85
CA ILE A 220 -17.50 27.52 20.05
C ILE A 220 -18.81 27.08 20.66
N GLY A 221 -18.92 27.11 21.98
CA GLY A 221 -20.13 26.84 22.75
C GLY A 221 -19.84 26.46 24.19
N ASP A 222 -20.85 26.51 25.04
CA ASP A 222 -20.77 26.17 26.46
C ASP A 222 -20.45 24.68 26.69
N GLY A 223 -20.19 24.28 27.91
CA GLY A 223 -19.86 22.88 28.23
C GLY A 223 -21.00 21.90 27.92
N ALA A 224 -20.66 20.64 27.69
CA ALA A 224 -21.60 19.51 27.50
C ALA A 224 -22.61 19.63 26.33
N ASN A 225 -22.24 20.31 25.24
CA ASN A 225 -23.07 20.55 24.06
C ASN A 225 -22.67 19.72 22.82
N GLY A 226 -22.09 18.56 22.98
CA GLY A 226 -21.80 17.60 21.89
C GLY A 226 -20.56 17.87 21.03
N LYS A 227 -19.82 18.98 21.21
CA LYS A 227 -18.61 19.31 20.41
C LYS A 227 -17.60 18.16 20.32
N SER A 228 -17.21 17.61 21.47
CA SER A 228 -16.24 16.51 21.54
C SER A 228 -16.77 15.24 20.87
N THR A 229 -18.05 14.94 21.02
CA THR A 229 -18.71 13.79 20.37
C THR A 229 -18.66 13.96 18.85
N PHE A 230 -19.00 15.15 18.35
CA PHE A 230 -18.98 15.49 16.93
C PHE A 230 -17.57 15.29 16.34
N VAL A 231 -16.55 15.92 16.95
CA VAL A 231 -15.16 15.80 16.49
C VAL A 231 -14.67 14.35 16.53
N ASN A 232 -15.00 13.61 17.59
CA ASN A 232 -14.59 12.20 17.72
C ASN A 232 -15.21 11.30 16.65
N VAL A 233 -16.46 11.55 16.22
CA VAL A 233 -17.09 10.81 15.13
C VAL A 233 -16.34 11.07 13.82
N ILE A 234 -16.07 12.35 13.52
CA ILE A 234 -15.32 12.72 12.31
C ILE A 234 -13.91 12.11 12.31
N ASN A 235 -13.17 12.24 13.41
CA ASN A 235 -11.82 11.66 13.51
C ASN A 235 -11.83 10.14 13.34
N LYS A 236 -12.81 9.44 13.93
CA LYS A 236 -12.94 7.99 13.73
C LYS A 236 -13.26 7.62 12.29
N LEU A 237 -14.06 8.43 11.58
CA LEU A 237 -14.35 8.21 10.17
C LEU A 237 -13.09 8.42 9.31
N LEU A 238 -12.35 9.50 9.58
CA LEU A 238 -11.19 9.90 8.80
C LEU A 238 -10.03 8.88 8.85
N GLY A 239 -9.92 8.07 9.90
CA GLY A 239 -8.89 7.04 10.00
C GLY A 239 -7.48 7.60 9.87
N ASP A 240 -6.74 7.18 8.82
CA ASP A 240 -5.35 7.61 8.57
C ASP A 240 -5.23 9.10 8.16
N TYR A 241 -6.36 9.77 7.86
CA TYR A 241 -6.38 11.21 7.50
C TYR A 241 -6.55 12.15 8.72
N SER A 242 -6.76 11.62 9.94
CA SER A 242 -6.99 12.43 11.15
C SER A 242 -5.72 12.71 11.96
#